data_3725b7240bee6b1018f838c24b88cb85
#
_entry.id   3725b7240bee6b1018f838c24b88cb85
#
_cell.length_a   1.000
_cell.length_b   1.000
_cell.length_c   1.000
_cell.angle_alpha   90.00
_cell.angle_beta   90.00
_cell.angle_gamma   90.00
#
_symmetry.space_group_name_H-M   'P 1'
#
loop_
_entity.id
_entity.type
_entity.pdbx_description
1 polymer ?
#
loop_
_entity_poly.entity_id
_entity_poly.type
_entity_poly.pdbx_seq_one_letter_code
_entity_poly.pdbx_strand_id
1 'polypeptide(L)'
;MAYATTDDGVRLYFEETGSGHPVIFVHEFAGDLRSYEPQMRHFGKRYRAIAFNARGFPPSDVPTNVSSYSQARAADDILAILDHIGATKAHIVGLSMGGFATLHFGIRHHARSLSLCIGGCGYGAEPDKREIFRAEAEMIAASLRKDGMVAFAERYAYGPTRVQLENKDPRGHAEFKRMLAEHSAIGSANTQAGVQRERPSLYDLIEEMKRISVPTLIITGDEDWPCLLPGILMKQNISSAALSVIPNSGHAINIEEPEEYNRIVGDFLAQVESGRWPHRDPRAVSASITGMRN
;
A
#
# COMPACT_ATOMS: atom_id res chain seq x y z
N MET A 1 -22.97 2.78 -8.78
CA MET A 1 -21.98 2.82 -7.68
C MET A 1 -21.98 1.44 -7.04
N ALA A 2 -20.82 0.82 -6.96
CA ALA A 2 -20.69 -0.53 -6.45
C ALA A 2 -20.13 -0.51 -5.01
N TYR A 3 -20.67 -1.36 -4.15
CA TYR A 3 -20.23 -1.54 -2.78
C TYR A 3 -20.05 -3.02 -2.47
N ALA A 4 -18.90 -3.37 -1.91
CA ALA A 4 -18.69 -4.66 -1.27
C ALA A 4 -19.02 -4.53 0.21
N THR A 5 -19.69 -5.55 0.77
CA THR A 5 -20.00 -5.58 2.20
C THR A 5 -19.05 -6.55 2.89
N THR A 6 -18.38 -6.09 3.93
CA THR A 6 -17.48 -6.91 4.75
C THR A 6 -18.27 -7.81 5.72
N ASP A 7 -17.61 -8.78 6.34
CA ASP A 7 -18.19 -9.69 7.34
C ASP A 7 -18.69 -8.98 8.60
N ASP A 8 -18.13 -7.77 8.91
CA ASP A 8 -18.60 -6.92 10.01
C ASP A 8 -19.60 -5.83 9.56
N GLY A 9 -20.12 -5.93 8.31
CA GLY A 9 -21.20 -5.11 7.79
C GLY A 9 -20.79 -3.74 7.25
N VAL A 10 -19.50 -3.44 7.16
CA VAL A 10 -19.01 -2.19 6.58
C VAL A 10 -19.07 -2.25 5.06
N ARG A 11 -19.62 -1.22 4.42
CA ARG A 11 -19.69 -1.13 2.96
C ARG A 11 -18.48 -0.38 2.42
N LEU A 12 -17.75 -1.02 1.52
CA LEU A 12 -16.58 -0.48 0.85
C LEU A 12 -16.95 -0.08 -0.59
N TYR A 13 -16.83 1.20 -0.88
CA TYR A 13 -17.03 1.71 -2.24
C TYR A 13 -15.85 1.33 -3.11
N PHE A 14 -16.12 0.84 -4.31
CA PHE A 14 -15.10 0.53 -5.30
C PHE A 14 -15.53 0.94 -6.71
N GLU A 15 -14.54 1.12 -7.56
CA GLU A 15 -14.69 1.31 -9.00
C GLU A 15 -13.88 0.26 -9.74
N GLU A 16 -14.36 -0.14 -10.91
CA GLU A 16 -13.67 -1.09 -11.75
C GLU A 16 -13.74 -0.70 -13.23
N THR A 17 -12.73 -1.10 -13.99
CA THR A 17 -12.67 -0.92 -15.43
C THR A 17 -11.90 -2.06 -16.07
N GLY A 18 -12.19 -2.32 -17.36
CA GLY A 18 -11.52 -3.37 -18.11
C GLY A 18 -12.02 -4.77 -17.82
N SER A 19 -11.24 -5.75 -18.23
CA SER A 19 -11.54 -7.19 -18.09
C SER A 19 -10.25 -8.01 -18.07
N GLY A 20 -10.32 -9.28 -17.66
CA GLY A 20 -9.16 -10.16 -17.52
C GLY A 20 -8.86 -10.49 -16.05
N HIS A 21 -7.60 -10.76 -15.73
CA HIS A 21 -7.19 -11.02 -14.35
C HIS A 21 -7.43 -9.78 -13.47
N PRO A 22 -8.00 -9.94 -12.27
CA PRO A 22 -8.25 -8.81 -11.39
C PRO A 22 -6.96 -8.26 -10.79
N VAL A 23 -6.83 -6.93 -10.81
CA VAL A 23 -5.80 -6.16 -10.12
C VAL A 23 -6.49 -5.23 -9.14
N ILE A 24 -6.25 -5.39 -7.84
CA ILE A 24 -6.85 -4.57 -6.78
C ILE A 24 -5.83 -3.56 -6.29
N PHE A 25 -6.15 -2.28 -6.42
CA PHE A 25 -5.34 -1.16 -5.94
C PHE A 25 -5.79 -0.71 -4.55
N VAL A 26 -4.83 -0.61 -3.62
CA VAL A 26 -5.04 -0.30 -2.20
C VAL A 26 -4.32 1.00 -1.85
N HIS A 27 -5.08 2.06 -1.57
CA HIS A 27 -4.54 3.41 -1.44
C HIS A 27 -3.76 3.65 -0.14
N GLU A 28 -2.94 4.70 -0.15
CA GLU A 28 -2.24 5.21 1.02
C GLU A 28 -3.18 5.96 1.98
N PHE A 29 -2.68 6.33 3.17
CA PHE A 29 -3.45 7.06 4.18
C PHE A 29 -3.95 8.43 3.69
N ALA A 30 -3.12 9.17 2.98
CA ALA A 30 -3.48 10.51 2.49
C ALA A 30 -4.15 10.51 1.12
N GLY A 31 -4.34 9.33 0.52
CA GLY A 31 -5.05 9.14 -0.74
C GLY A 31 -6.38 8.40 -0.56
N ASP A 32 -7.08 8.26 -1.65
CA ASP A 32 -8.24 7.39 -1.82
C ASP A 32 -8.17 6.73 -3.22
N LEU A 33 -9.23 6.09 -3.68
CA LEU A 33 -9.23 5.39 -4.97
C LEU A 33 -8.83 6.31 -6.14
N ARG A 34 -9.09 7.63 -6.04
CA ARG A 34 -8.76 8.62 -7.07
C ARG A 34 -7.25 8.75 -7.29
N SER A 35 -6.43 8.47 -6.28
CA SER A 35 -4.97 8.47 -6.42
C SER A 35 -4.45 7.38 -7.36
N TYR A 36 -5.29 6.39 -7.69
CA TYR A 36 -4.98 5.34 -8.66
C TYR A 36 -5.57 5.57 -10.06
N GLU A 37 -6.12 6.74 -10.35
CA GLU A 37 -6.70 7.03 -11.68
C GLU A 37 -5.70 6.78 -12.83
N PRO A 38 -4.41 7.17 -12.75
CA PRO A 38 -3.43 6.83 -13.79
C PRO A 38 -3.26 5.32 -13.98
N GLN A 39 -3.29 4.54 -12.90
CA GLN A 39 -3.18 3.09 -12.91
C GLN A 39 -4.46 2.45 -13.46
N MET A 40 -5.63 2.93 -13.05
CA MET A 40 -6.92 2.45 -13.54
C MET A 40 -7.02 2.58 -15.05
N ARG A 41 -6.65 3.73 -15.62
CA ARG A 41 -6.60 3.96 -17.08
C ARG A 41 -5.59 3.08 -17.80
N HIS A 42 -4.44 2.85 -17.19
CA HIS A 42 -3.37 2.05 -17.79
C HIS A 42 -3.72 0.55 -17.79
N PHE A 43 -4.00 0.02 -16.59
CA PHE A 43 -4.22 -1.42 -16.39
C PHE A 43 -5.58 -1.87 -16.88
N GLY A 44 -6.61 -1.02 -16.88
CA GLY A 44 -7.93 -1.32 -17.45
C GLY A 44 -7.95 -1.68 -18.93
N LYS A 45 -6.85 -1.45 -19.64
CA LYS A 45 -6.69 -1.90 -21.05
C LYS A 45 -6.43 -3.41 -21.18
N ARG A 46 -5.96 -4.08 -20.13
CA ARG A 46 -5.54 -5.50 -20.14
C ARG A 46 -6.02 -6.32 -18.94
N TYR A 47 -6.41 -5.65 -17.88
CA TYR A 47 -6.80 -6.24 -16.60
C TYR A 47 -8.20 -5.77 -16.21
N ARG A 48 -8.87 -6.54 -15.36
CA ARG A 48 -9.97 -6.01 -14.56
C ARG A 48 -9.35 -5.22 -13.41
N ALA A 49 -9.17 -3.93 -13.65
CA ALA A 49 -8.57 -3.01 -12.68
C ALA A 49 -9.63 -2.52 -11.69
N ILE A 50 -9.37 -2.67 -10.39
CA ILE A 50 -10.27 -2.32 -9.30
C ILE A 50 -9.53 -1.40 -8.33
N ALA A 51 -10.12 -0.26 -7.97
CA ALA A 51 -9.67 0.58 -6.88
C ALA A 51 -10.82 0.78 -5.89
N PHE A 52 -10.53 0.77 -4.59
CA PHE A 52 -11.56 0.93 -3.57
C PHE A 52 -11.12 1.91 -2.49
N ASN A 53 -12.10 2.51 -1.83
CA ASN A 53 -11.86 3.30 -0.64
C ASN A 53 -11.90 2.40 0.59
N ALA A 54 -10.85 2.43 1.39
CA ALA A 54 -10.79 1.72 2.66
C ALA A 54 -11.91 2.21 3.62
N ARG A 55 -12.26 1.40 4.63
CA ARG A 55 -13.14 1.86 5.69
C ARG A 55 -12.63 3.17 6.30
N GLY A 56 -13.52 4.10 6.59
CA GLY A 56 -13.17 5.42 7.07
C GLY A 56 -12.92 6.47 5.97
N PHE A 57 -12.91 6.06 4.70
CA PHE A 57 -12.68 6.94 3.54
C PHE A 57 -13.96 7.01 2.69
N PRO A 58 -14.76 8.11 2.79
CA PRO A 58 -15.98 8.24 1.99
C PRO A 58 -15.72 8.09 0.48
N PRO A 59 -16.66 7.49 -0.30
CA PRO A 59 -18.02 7.12 0.12
C PRO A 59 -18.12 5.74 0.77
N SER A 60 -17.02 5.07 1.11
CA SER A 60 -17.07 3.91 2.01
C SER A 60 -17.58 4.31 3.38
N ASP A 61 -18.18 3.36 4.10
CA ASP A 61 -18.70 3.62 5.45
C ASP A 61 -17.57 4.08 6.40
N VAL A 62 -17.93 4.96 7.33
CA VAL A 62 -17.03 5.52 8.34
C VAL A 62 -17.46 5.03 9.73
N PRO A 63 -17.02 3.85 10.18
CA PRO A 63 -17.27 3.39 11.54
C PRO A 63 -16.73 4.40 12.56
N THR A 64 -17.53 4.74 13.55
CA THR A 64 -17.16 5.73 14.57
C THR A 64 -16.28 5.15 15.67
N ASN A 65 -16.34 3.84 15.87
CA ASN A 65 -15.54 3.16 16.88
C ASN A 65 -14.15 2.80 16.34
N VAL A 66 -13.10 3.19 17.05
CA VAL A 66 -11.71 2.88 16.68
C VAL A 66 -11.42 1.38 16.60
N SER A 67 -12.14 0.56 17.40
CA SER A 67 -11.99 -0.92 17.38
C SER A 67 -12.41 -1.56 16.05
N SER A 68 -13.13 -0.83 15.18
CA SER A 68 -13.46 -1.26 13.83
C SER A 68 -12.26 -1.12 12.86
N TYR A 69 -11.14 -0.57 13.31
CA TYR A 69 -9.96 -0.31 12.50
C TYR A 69 -8.76 -1.09 13.04
N SER A 70 -8.16 -1.92 12.20
CA SER A 70 -6.92 -2.62 12.52
C SER A 70 -6.19 -3.02 11.24
N GLN A 71 -4.91 -3.35 11.36
CA GLN A 71 -4.13 -3.86 10.23
C GLN A 71 -4.68 -5.19 9.69
N ALA A 72 -5.17 -6.07 10.58
CA ALA A 72 -5.83 -7.32 10.17
C ALA A 72 -7.11 -7.03 9.37
N ARG A 73 -7.93 -6.10 9.86
CA ARG A 73 -9.17 -5.69 9.19
C ARG A 73 -8.90 -5.06 7.83
N ALA A 74 -7.82 -4.28 7.68
CA ALA A 74 -7.45 -3.72 6.37
C ALA A 74 -7.11 -4.81 5.34
N ALA A 75 -6.52 -5.93 5.76
CA ALA A 75 -6.30 -7.08 4.89
C ALA A 75 -7.61 -7.83 4.59
N ASP A 76 -8.49 -8.00 5.57
CA ASP A 76 -9.78 -8.66 5.39
C ASP A 76 -10.75 -7.83 4.51
N ASP A 77 -10.60 -6.50 4.49
CA ASP A 77 -11.32 -5.61 3.57
C ASP A 77 -10.95 -5.87 2.10
N ILE A 78 -9.68 -6.14 1.81
CA ILE A 78 -9.25 -6.57 0.47
C ILE A 78 -9.91 -7.89 0.09
N LEU A 79 -10.01 -8.83 1.03
CA LEU A 79 -10.70 -10.11 0.82
C LEU A 79 -12.18 -9.90 0.49
N ALA A 80 -12.86 -8.98 1.19
CA ALA A 80 -14.26 -8.67 0.95
C ALA A 80 -14.49 -8.11 -0.47
N ILE A 81 -13.59 -7.26 -0.97
CA ILE A 81 -13.62 -6.80 -2.38
C ILE A 81 -13.48 -8.00 -3.32
N LEU A 82 -12.49 -8.86 -3.08
CA LEU A 82 -12.21 -10.04 -3.91
C LEU A 82 -13.41 -10.99 -3.97
N ASP A 83 -14.05 -11.25 -2.84
CA ASP A 83 -15.24 -12.10 -2.74
C ASP A 83 -16.45 -11.48 -3.46
N HIS A 84 -16.65 -10.16 -3.29
CA HIS A 84 -17.76 -9.45 -3.93
C HIS A 84 -17.67 -9.50 -5.46
N ILE A 85 -16.47 -9.32 -6.03
CA ILE A 85 -16.27 -9.38 -7.48
C ILE A 85 -16.27 -10.81 -8.04
N GLY A 86 -16.42 -11.82 -7.18
CA GLY A 86 -16.46 -13.24 -7.56
C GLY A 86 -15.11 -13.80 -8.05
N ALA A 87 -13.99 -13.18 -7.66
CA ALA A 87 -12.68 -13.61 -8.11
C ALA A 87 -12.04 -14.57 -7.10
N THR A 88 -11.46 -15.66 -7.59
CA THR A 88 -10.76 -16.63 -6.75
C THR A 88 -9.43 -16.07 -6.24
N LYS A 89 -8.71 -15.35 -7.11
CA LYS A 89 -7.41 -14.73 -6.82
C LYS A 89 -7.29 -13.40 -7.56
N ALA A 90 -6.47 -12.50 -7.03
CA ALA A 90 -6.12 -11.24 -7.69
C ALA A 90 -4.63 -10.89 -7.51
N HIS A 91 -4.13 -9.99 -8.36
CA HIS A 91 -2.94 -9.21 -8.08
C HIS A 91 -3.32 -8.11 -7.10
N ILE A 92 -2.58 -7.97 -6.00
CA ILE A 92 -2.83 -6.93 -5.00
C ILE A 92 -1.70 -5.91 -5.07
N VAL A 93 -2.04 -4.66 -5.29
CA VAL A 93 -1.10 -3.55 -5.49
C VAL A 93 -1.42 -2.45 -4.50
N GLY A 94 -0.57 -2.26 -3.50
CA GLY A 94 -0.81 -1.26 -2.46
C GLY A 94 0.35 -0.31 -2.26
N LEU A 95 0.03 0.91 -1.83
CA LEU A 95 1.00 1.94 -1.50
C LEU A 95 0.87 2.34 -0.03
N SER A 96 1.99 2.47 0.69
CA SER A 96 2.04 2.96 2.08
C SER A 96 1.14 2.15 3.02
N MET A 97 0.11 2.74 3.59
CA MET A 97 -0.93 2.04 4.34
C MET A 97 -1.49 0.85 3.54
N GLY A 98 -1.77 1.04 2.26
CA GLY A 98 -2.18 -0.02 1.34
C GLY A 98 -1.07 -1.05 1.09
N GLY A 99 0.19 -0.63 1.11
CA GLY A 99 1.35 -1.54 1.04
C GLY A 99 1.43 -2.47 2.25
N PHE A 100 1.22 -1.93 3.46
CA PHE A 100 1.09 -2.75 4.67
C PHE A 100 -0.12 -3.68 4.60
N ALA A 101 -1.28 -3.19 4.13
CA ALA A 101 -2.46 -4.04 3.95
C ALA A 101 -2.20 -5.18 2.95
N THR A 102 -1.47 -4.88 1.85
CA THR A 102 -1.05 -5.88 0.84
C THR A 102 -0.11 -6.93 1.43
N LEU A 103 0.88 -6.54 2.22
CA LEU A 103 1.76 -7.49 2.92
C LEU A 103 0.94 -8.39 3.86
N HIS A 104 0.09 -7.80 4.69
CA HIS A 104 -0.77 -8.55 5.62
C HIS A 104 -1.78 -9.46 4.90
N PHE A 105 -2.28 -9.03 3.73
CA PHE A 105 -3.08 -9.90 2.87
C PHE A 105 -2.29 -11.12 2.41
N GLY A 106 -1.03 -10.93 1.97
CA GLY A 106 -0.14 -12.03 1.61
C GLY A 106 0.16 -12.98 2.77
N ILE A 107 0.28 -12.48 3.99
CA ILE A 107 0.48 -13.31 5.19
C ILE A 107 -0.79 -14.09 5.54
N ARG A 108 -1.96 -13.47 5.52
CA ARG A 108 -3.24 -14.04 6.00
C ARG A 108 -3.99 -14.81 4.93
N HIS A 109 -3.92 -14.35 3.69
CA HIS A 109 -4.76 -14.80 2.57
C HIS A 109 -3.91 -15.16 1.32
N HIS A 110 -2.71 -15.71 1.51
CA HIS A 110 -1.78 -16.03 0.40
C HIS A 110 -2.42 -16.84 -0.72
N ALA A 111 -3.32 -17.78 -0.38
CA ALA A 111 -4.04 -18.61 -1.35
C ALA A 111 -4.97 -17.79 -2.30
N ARG A 112 -5.30 -16.56 -1.93
CA ARG A 112 -6.15 -15.63 -2.68
C ARG A 112 -5.33 -14.62 -3.51
N SER A 113 -4.01 -14.70 -3.49
CA SER A 113 -3.10 -13.82 -4.23
C SER A 113 -2.58 -14.49 -5.50
N LEU A 114 -2.59 -13.77 -6.62
CA LEU A 114 -1.78 -14.05 -7.81
C LEU A 114 -0.36 -13.49 -7.60
N SER A 115 -0.28 -12.27 -7.14
CA SER A 115 0.95 -11.59 -6.75
C SER A 115 0.69 -10.44 -5.78
N LEU A 116 1.76 -9.95 -5.17
CA LEU A 116 1.76 -8.80 -4.25
C LEU A 116 2.70 -7.72 -4.79
N CYS A 117 2.22 -6.48 -4.90
CA CYS A 117 3.06 -5.30 -5.12
C CYS A 117 2.98 -4.41 -3.89
N ILE A 118 4.07 -4.33 -3.13
CA ILE A 118 4.15 -3.65 -1.83
C ILE A 118 4.95 -2.36 -2.04
N GLY A 119 4.24 -1.24 -2.14
CA GLY A 119 4.81 0.07 -2.39
C GLY A 119 4.94 0.92 -1.14
N GLY A 120 6.06 1.67 -0.99
CA GLY A 120 6.24 2.69 0.06
C GLY A 120 5.97 2.20 1.48
N CYS A 121 6.41 0.99 1.82
CA CYS A 121 6.05 0.29 3.06
C CYS A 121 7.23 0.29 4.03
N GLY A 122 7.18 1.14 5.08
CA GLY A 122 8.32 1.22 5.99
C GLY A 122 8.16 2.17 7.17
N TYR A 123 7.33 3.17 7.07
CA TYR A 123 7.19 4.20 8.10
C TYR A 123 6.92 3.61 9.49
N GLY A 124 7.78 3.93 10.47
CA GLY A 124 7.68 3.41 11.83
C GLY A 124 7.97 1.91 11.99
N ALA A 125 8.58 1.27 10.99
CA ALA A 125 8.92 -0.14 11.07
C ALA A 125 10.21 -0.39 11.87
N GLU A 126 11.20 0.49 11.74
CA GLU A 126 12.49 0.34 12.44
C GLU A 126 12.29 0.39 13.96
N PRO A 127 12.94 -0.53 14.72
CA PRO A 127 12.73 -0.65 16.17
C PRO A 127 12.98 0.64 16.94
N ASP A 128 14.02 1.40 16.59
CA ASP A 128 14.37 2.68 17.21
C ASP A 128 13.44 3.84 16.83
N LYS A 129 12.67 3.71 15.74
CA LYS A 129 11.68 4.69 15.28
C LYS A 129 10.26 4.37 15.76
N ARG A 130 10.04 3.17 16.32
CA ARG A 130 8.70 2.63 16.60
C ARG A 130 7.88 3.52 17.53
N GLU A 131 8.43 3.88 18.67
CA GLU A 131 7.72 4.69 19.68
C GLU A 131 7.48 6.13 19.20
N ILE A 132 8.44 6.70 18.46
CA ILE A 132 8.28 8.03 17.86
C ILE A 132 7.09 8.00 16.89
N PHE A 133 7.03 7.00 16.02
CA PHE A 133 5.94 6.84 15.05
C PHE A 133 4.58 6.63 15.72
N ARG A 134 4.51 5.83 16.79
CA ARG A 134 3.26 5.62 17.55
C ARG A 134 2.76 6.91 18.19
N ALA A 135 3.66 7.68 18.79
CA ALA A 135 3.32 8.98 19.37
C ALA A 135 2.86 9.98 18.30
N GLU A 136 3.51 9.99 17.13
CA GLU A 136 3.11 10.82 16.00
C GLU A 136 1.71 10.43 15.49
N ALA A 137 1.43 9.15 15.31
CA ALA A 137 0.12 8.67 14.87
C ALA A 137 -1.00 9.07 15.87
N GLU A 138 -0.73 9.01 17.17
CA GLU A 138 -1.68 9.48 18.19
C GLU A 138 -1.90 10.99 18.13
N MET A 139 -0.83 11.76 17.98
CA MET A 139 -0.90 13.22 17.83
C MET A 139 -1.68 13.62 16.57
N ILE A 140 -1.45 12.93 15.44
CA ILE A 140 -2.21 13.13 14.21
C ILE A 140 -3.69 12.81 14.42
N ALA A 141 -4.02 11.69 15.06
CA ALA A 141 -5.40 11.32 15.35
C ALA A 141 -6.10 12.37 16.24
N ALA A 142 -5.42 12.91 17.25
CA ALA A 142 -5.95 13.96 18.10
C ALA A 142 -6.17 15.28 17.34
N SER A 143 -5.20 15.67 16.49
CA SER A 143 -5.32 16.88 15.65
C SER A 143 -6.47 16.77 14.65
N LEU A 144 -6.63 15.61 14.01
CA LEU A 144 -7.74 15.36 13.07
C LEU A 144 -9.12 15.51 13.74
N ARG A 145 -9.26 14.98 14.97
CA ARG A 145 -10.50 15.15 15.75
C ARG A 145 -10.78 16.58 16.15
N LYS A 146 -9.71 17.34 16.45
CA LYS A 146 -9.81 18.73 16.93
C LYS A 146 -9.95 19.73 15.81
N ASP A 147 -9.08 19.65 14.80
CA ASP A 147 -8.87 20.71 13.80
C ASP A 147 -9.51 20.37 12.44
N GLY A 148 -9.84 19.07 12.22
CA GLY A 148 -10.47 18.58 10.98
C GLY A 148 -9.49 18.39 9.81
N MET A 149 -10.05 17.89 8.68
CA MET A 149 -9.26 17.52 7.51
C MET A 149 -8.67 18.71 6.76
N VAL A 150 -9.36 19.85 6.68
CA VAL A 150 -8.86 21.05 5.97
C VAL A 150 -7.54 21.52 6.59
N ALA A 151 -7.51 21.70 7.92
CA ALA A 151 -6.32 22.12 8.63
C ALA A 151 -5.19 21.07 8.56
N PHE A 152 -5.55 19.79 8.55
CA PHE A 152 -4.59 18.70 8.36
C PHE A 152 -3.99 18.74 6.95
N ALA A 153 -4.79 18.86 5.91
CA ALA A 153 -4.34 18.88 4.51
C ALA A 153 -3.40 20.06 4.23
N GLU A 154 -3.65 21.24 4.81
CA GLU A 154 -2.78 22.41 4.68
C GLU A 154 -1.37 22.18 5.25
N ARG A 155 -1.21 21.31 6.22
CA ARG A 155 0.09 20.95 6.80
C ARG A 155 0.72 19.75 6.09
N TYR A 156 -0.06 18.68 5.92
CA TYR A 156 0.43 17.40 5.42
C TYR A 156 0.89 17.48 3.97
N ALA A 157 0.20 18.26 3.13
CA ALA A 157 0.55 18.39 1.72
C ALA A 157 1.95 19.01 1.50
N TYR A 158 2.49 19.73 2.47
CA TYR A 158 3.83 20.32 2.42
C TYR A 158 4.85 19.55 3.28
N GLY A 159 4.48 18.35 3.72
CA GLY A 159 5.39 17.48 4.46
C GLY A 159 6.43 16.81 3.57
N PRO A 160 7.49 16.24 4.18
CA PRO A 160 8.63 15.67 3.43
C PRO A 160 8.23 14.58 2.44
N THR A 161 7.15 13.87 2.69
CA THR A 161 6.63 12.80 1.80
C THR A 161 5.95 13.32 0.53
N ARG A 162 5.83 14.66 0.35
CA ARG A 162 5.11 15.29 -0.79
C ARG A 162 6.01 16.26 -1.58
N VAL A 163 7.24 16.46 -1.14
CA VAL A 163 8.19 17.42 -1.77
C VAL A 163 8.40 17.09 -3.24
N GLN A 164 8.57 15.83 -3.59
CA GLN A 164 8.79 15.44 -4.99
C GLN A 164 7.54 15.64 -5.85
N LEU A 165 6.36 15.34 -5.32
CA LEU A 165 5.10 15.63 -6.02
C LEU A 165 4.92 17.13 -6.26
N GLU A 166 5.19 17.97 -5.25
CA GLU A 166 5.11 19.43 -5.36
C GLU A 166 6.07 19.97 -6.43
N ASN A 167 7.31 19.49 -6.42
CA ASN A 167 8.34 19.93 -7.34
C ASN A 167 8.09 19.53 -8.80
N LYS A 168 7.58 18.30 -9.02
CA LYS A 168 7.40 17.74 -10.37
C LYS A 168 6.05 18.10 -10.98
N ASP A 169 4.99 18.07 -10.18
CA ASP A 169 3.63 18.36 -10.64
C ASP A 169 2.89 19.25 -9.63
N PRO A 170 3.13 20.57 -9.66
CA PRO A 170 2.43 21.52 -8.77
C PRO A 170 0.91 21.48 -8.91
N ARG A 171 0.38 21.12 -10.09
CA ARG A 171 -1.08 21.00 -10.32
C ARG A 171 -1.61 19.72 -9.67
N GLY A 172 -0.95 18.59 -9.87
CA GLY A 172 -1.30 17.32 -9.21
C GLY A 172 -1.16 17.43 -7.70
N HIS A 173 -0.14 18.14 -7.20
CA HIS A 173 0.01 18.45 -5.77
C HIS A 173 -1.18 19.26 -5.20
N ALA A 174 -1.62 20.30 -5.93
CA ALA A 174 -2.79 21.07 -5.51
C ALA A 174 -4.08 20.24 -5.53
N GLU A 175 -4.23 19.35 -6.51
CA GLU A 175 -5.33 18.39 -6.58
C GLU A 175 -5.28 17.38 -5.42
N PHE A 176 -4.11 16.80 -5.15
CA PHE A 176 -3.88 15.93 -3.99
C PHE A 176 -4.31 16.61 -2.68
N LYS A 177 -3.86 17.84 -2.44
CA LYS A 177 -4.22 18.63 -1.24
C LYS A 177 -5.73 18.82 -1.12
N ARG A 178 -6.40 19.16 -2.23
CA ARG A 178 -7.86 19.32 -2.27
C ARG A 178 -8.58 18.01 -1.94
N MET A 179 -8.17 16.91 -2.56
CA MET A 179 -8.78 15.60 -2.32
C MET A 179 -8.57 15.12 -0.88
N LEU A 180 -7.39 15.35 -0.32
CA LEU A 180 -7.10 15.04 1.08
C LEU A 180 -8.02 15.81 2.05
N ALA A 181 -8.30 17.08 1.76
CA ALA A 181 -9.20 17.90 2.58
C ALA A 181 -10.67 17.41 2.58
N GLU A 182 -11.06 16.60 1.59
CA GLU A 182 -12.40 16.01 1.46
C GLU A 182 -12.58 14.73 2.30
N HIS A 183 -11.51 14.15 2.85
CA HIS A 183 -11.60 12.93 3.66
C HIS A 183 -12.39 13.14 4.95
N SER A 184 -12.83 12.04 5.57
CA SER A 184 -13.48 12.08 6.88
C SER A 184 -12.45 12.28 8.00
N ALA A 185 -12.59 13.35 8.78
CA ALA A 185 -11.73 13.57 9.94
C ALA A 185 -11.83 12.44 10.97
N ILE A 186 -13.05 11.89 11.21
CA ILE A 186 -13.27 10.75 12.11
C ILE A 186 -12.66 9.48 11.53
N GLY A 187 -12.88 9.19 10.25
CA GLY A 187 -12.32 8.02 9.58
C GLY A 187 -10.79 8.05 9.57
N SER A 188 -10.20 9.18 9.19
CA SER A 188 -8.75 9.35 9.18
C SER A 188 -8.14 9.27 10.59
N ALA A 189 -8.79 9.87 11.60
CA ALA A 189 -8.34 9.76 12.99
C ALA A 189 -8.40 8.33 13.52
N ASN A 190 -9.47 7.58 13.20
CA ASN A 190 -9.59 6.18 13.59
C ASN A 190 -8.59 5.28 12.86
N THR A 191 -8.30 5.58 11.59
CA THR A 191 -7.25 4.90 10.82
C THR A 191 -5.87 5.12 11.45
N GLN A 192 -5.54 6.34 11.88
CA GLN A 192 -4.30 6.62 12.60
C GLN A 192 -4.22 5.86 13.92
N ALA A 193 -5.29 5.91 14.72
CA ALA A 193 -5.31 5.30 16.05
C ALA A 193 -5.38 3.76 16.02
N GLY A 194 -6.16 3.16 15.10
CA GLY A 194 -6.43 1.72 15.06
C GLY A 194 -5.54 0.95 14.09
N VAL A 195 -5.15 1.55 12.97
CA VAL A 195 -4.30 0.89 11.96
C VAL A 195 -2.85 1.32 12.12
N GLN A 196 -2.53 2.60 11.93
CA GLN A 196 -1.14 3.06 11.85
C GLN A 196 -0.39 2.86 13.17
N ARG A 197 -0.98 3.32 14.26
CA ARG A 197 -0.37 3.22 15.60
C ARG A 197 -0.19 1.77 16.05
N GLU A 198 -1.18 0.91 15.81
CA GLU A 198 -1.25 -0.44 16.37
C GLU A 198 -0.67 -1.53 15.46
N ARG A 199 -0.39 -1.22 14.17
CA ARG A 199 0.17 -2.22 13.26
C ARG A 199 1.50 -2.78 13.79
N PRO A 200 1.79 -4.08 13.63
CA PRO A 200 3.09 -4.66 14.00
C PRO A 200 4.21 -4.05 13.16
N SER A 201 5.41 -4.00 13.72
CA SER A 201 6.61 -3.67 12.96
C SER A 201 6.90 -4.73 11.90
N LEU A 202 7.47 -4.32 10.77
CA LEU A 202 7.97 -5.28 9.76
C LEU A 202 9.08 -6.18 10.34
N TYR A 203 9.83 -5.68 11.32
CA TYR A 203 10.87 -6.46 12.01
C TYR A 203 10.27 -7.56 12.92
N ASP A 204 9.03 -7.39 13.37
CA ASP A 204 8.30 -8.41 14.14
C ASP A 204 7.68 -9.48 13.23
N LEU A 205 7.59 -9.23 11.90
CA LEU A 205 6.95 -10.09 10.91
C LEU A 205 7.93 -10.91 10.07
N ILE A 206 9.21 -11.02 10.49
CA ILE A 206 10.24 -11.69 9.70
C ILE A 206 9.87 -13.16 9.42
N GLU A 207 9.37 -13.89 10.40
CA GLU A 207 9.01 -15.30 10.23
C GLU A 207 7.76 -15.48 9.35
N GLU A 208 6.83 -14.55 9.41
CA GLU A 208 5.66 -14.49 8.52
C GLU A 208 6.09 -14.21 7.07
N MET A 209 6.98 -13.23 6.88
CA MET A 209 7.52 -12.90 5.55
C MET A 209 8.26 -14.05 4.90
N LYS A 210 9.02 -14.85 5.65
CA LYS A 210 9.72 -16.04 5.14
C LYS A 210 8.77 -17.10 4.60
N ARG A 211 7.51 -17.12 5.05
CA ARG A 211 6.48 -18.06 4.57
C ARG A 211 5.75 -17.59 3.31
N ILE A 212 5.95 -16.32 2.90
CA ILE A 212 5.36 -15.80 1.67
C ILE A 212 6.08 -16.42 0.48
N SER A 213 5.35 -17.23 -0.29
CA SER A 213 5.81 -17.83 -1.56
C SER A 213 5.19 -17.19 -2.79
N VAL A 214 4.22 -16.29 -2.59
CA VAL A 214 3.54 -15.57 -3.66
C VAL A 214 4.54 -14.64 -4.36
N PRO A 215 4.58 -14.56 -5.71
CA PRO A 215 5.36 -13.57 -6.43
C PRO A 215 5.19 -12.17 -5.85
N THR A 216 6.26 -11.51 -5.47
CA THR A 216 6.21 -10.25 -4.74
C THR A 216 7.13 -9.20 -5.39
N LEU A 217 6.61 -8.02 -5.64
CA LEU A 217 7.38 -6.82 -5.99
C LEU A 217 7.36 -5.85 -4.81
N ILE A 218 8.52 -5.40 -4.38
CA ILE A 218 8.68 -4.30 -3.43
C ILE A 218 9.10 -3.10 -4.25
N ILE A 219 8.42 -1.95 -4.10
CA ILE A 219 8.68 -0.75 -4.89
C ILE A 219 8.66 0.49 -3.99
N THR A 220 9.67 1.36 -4.13
CA THR A 220 9.76 2.61 -3.35
C THR A 220 10.48 3.69 -4.14
N GLY A 221 10.32 4.96 -3.76
CA GLY A 221 11.16 6.04 -4.24
C GLY A 221 12.51 6.07 -3.49
N ASP A 222 13.56 6.55 -4.14
CA ASP A 222 14.90 6.66 -3.52
C ASP A 222 14.99 7.78 -2.46
N GLU A 223 14.03 8.70 -2.46
CA GLU A 223 13.89 9.76 -1.45
C GLU A 223 12.82 9.45 -0.39
N ASP A 224 12.19 8.30 -0.46
CA ASP A 224 11.30 7.79 0.60
C ASP A 224 12.11 7.09 1.69
N TRP A 225 12.98 7.86 2.35
CA TRP A 225 13.98 7.39 3.31
C TRP A 225 13.47 6.36 4.34
N PRO A 226 12.28 6.55 4.96
CA PRO A 226 11.77 5.60 5.95
C PRO A 226 11.38 4.23 5.35
N CYS A 227 11.28 4.12 4.03
CA CYS A 227 10.86 2.90 3.34
C CYS A 227 12.03 2.12 2.70
N LEU A 228 13.22 2.72 2.59
CA LEU A 228 14.38 2.07 1.95
C LEU A 228 14.87 0.85 2.74
N LEU A 229 15.29 1.02 3.99
CA LEU A 229 15.77 -0.10 4.82
C LEU A 229 14.70 -1.16 5.05
N PRO A 230 13.43 -0.83 5.37
CA PRO A 230 12.36 -1.80 5.43
C PRO A 230 12.08 -2.50 4.09
N GLY A 231 12.25 -1.83 2.96
CA GLY A 231 12.17 -2.43 1.63
C GLY A 231 13.24 -3.51 1.42
N ILE A 232 14.48 -3.23 1.85
CA ILE A 232 15.58 -4.20 1.85
C ILE A 232 15.28 -5.37 2.79
N LEU A 233 14.76 -5.11 3.99
CA LEU A 233 14.36 -6.14 4.95
C LEU A 233 13.33 -7.11 4.34
N MET A 234 12.28 -6.58 3.72
CA MET A 234 11.27 -7.41 3.04
C MET A 234 11.90 -8.22 1.92
N LYS A 235 12.76 -7.61 1.07
CA LYS A 235 13.49 -8.31 0.00
C LYS A 235 14.36 -9.43 0.52
N GLN A 236 15.00 -9.26 1.67
CA GLN A 236 15.86 -10.28 2.28
C GLN A 236 15.05 -11.46 2.80
N ASN A 237 13.83 -11.24 3.32
CA ASN A 237 13.04 -12.25 4.02
C ASN A 237 11.95 -12.90 3.16
N ILE A 238 11.52 -12.30 2.06
CA ILE A 238 10.58 -12.89 1.10
C ILE A 238 11.37 -13.49 -0.07
N SER A 239 11.41 -14.79 -0.19
CA SER A 239 12.23 -15.49 -1.21
C SER A 239 11.77 -15.22 -2.65
N SER A 240 10.48 -14.96 -2.84
CA SER A 240 9.84 -14.61 -4.13
C SER A 240 9.88 -13.11 -4.44
N ALA A 241 10.48 -12.27 -3.59
CA ALA A 241 10.47 -10.83 -3.78
C ALA A 241 11.58 -10.34 -4.71
N ALA A 242 11.27 -9.31 -5.52
CA ALA A 242 12.25 -8.39 -6.10
C ALA A 242 12.04 -6.98 -5.51
N LEU A 243 13.10 -6.17 -5.54
CA LEU A 243 13.08 -4.77 -5.08
C LEU A 243 13.34 -3.86 -6.27
N SER A 244 12.47 -2.88 -6.44
CA SER A 244 12.64 -1.77 -7.38
C SER A 244 12.67 -0.45 -6.63
N VAL A 245 13.62 0.42 -6.96
CA VAL A 245 13.73 1.76 -6.39
C VAL A 245 13.64 2.74 -7.55
N ILE A 246 12.66 3.64 -7.53
CA ILE A 246 12.45 4.66 -8.56
C ILE A 246 13.29 5.88 -8.19
N PRO A 247 14.21 6.31 -9.07
CA PRO A 247 15.09 7.44 -8.77
C PRO A 247 14.33 8.77 -8.75
N ASN A 248 14.84 9.71 -7.93
CA ASN A 248 14.30 11.06 -7.75
C ASN A 248 12.82 11.08 -7.33
N SER A 249 12.35 10.07 -6.62
CA SER A 249 10.95 9.92 -6.24
C SER A 249 10.79 9.82 -4.74
N GLY A 250 9.75 10.46 -4.23
CA GLY A 250 9.35 10.39 -2.83
C GLY A 250 8.38 9.24 -2.55
N HIS A 251 7.37 9.53 -1.74
CA HIS A 251 6.47 8.52 -1.21
C HIS A 251 5.31 8.17 -2.14
N ALA A 252 4.79 9.17 -2.87
CA ALA A 252 3.60 8.99 -3.71
C ALA A 252 3.96 8.56 -5.14
N ILE A 253 4.81 7.56 -5.26
CA ILE A 253 5.44 7.10 -6.52
C ILE A 253 4.45 6.82 -7.65
N ASN A 254 3.24 6.40 -7.35
CA ASN A 254 2.20 6.09 -8.34
C ASN A 254 1.63 7.34 -9.03
N ILE A 255 1.72 8.50 -8.40
CA ILE A 255 1.29 9.80 -8.95
C ILE A 255 2.47 10.72 -9.27
N GLU A 256 3.62 10.54 -8.63
CA GLU A 256 4.86 11.28 -8.93
C GLU A 256 5.50 10.82 -10.24
N GLU A 257 5.53 9.51 -10.48
CA GLU A 257 6.12 8.86 -11.65
C GLU A 257 5.17 7.79 -12.23
N PRO A 258 3.96 8.18 -12.65
CA PRO A 258 2.91 7.23 -13.02
C PRO A 258 3.31 6.33 -14.19
N GLU A 259 4.07 6.82 -15.16
CA GLU A 259 4.50 6.05 -16.32
C GLU A 259 5.52 4.97 -15.94
N GLU A 260 6.54 5.34 -15.16
CA GLU A 260 7.57 4.42 -14.68
C GLU A 260 6.98 3.39 -13.70
N TYR A 261 6.12 3.85 -12.78
CA TYR A 261 5.39 2.95 -11.88
C TYR A 261 4.56 1.93 -12.66
N ASN A 262 3.77 2.38 -13.64
CA ASN A 262 2.94 1.52 -14.47
C ASN A 262 3.77 0.52 -15.28
N ARG A 263 4.93 0.94 -15.81
CA ARG A 263 5.85 0.07 -16.54
C ARG A 263 6.40 -1.03 -15.64
N ILE A 264 6.94 -0.67 -14.47
CA ILE A 264 7.53 -1.63 -13.53
C ILE A 264 6.48 -2.64 -13.03
N VAL A 265 5.31 -2.14 -12.61
CA VAL A 265 4.22 -3.02 -12.13
C VAL A 265 3.69 -3.88 -13.28
N GLY A 266 3.51 -3.32 -14.49
CA GLY A 266 3.04 -4.05 -15.65
C GLY A 266 3.98 -5.17 -16.08
N ASP A 267 5.28 -4.91 -16.11
CA ASP A 267 6.32 -5.93 -16.40
C ASP A 267 6.31 -7.05 -15.35
N PHE A 268 6.13 -6.69 -14.09
CA PHE A 268 5.99 -7.65 -12.99
C PHE A 268 4.79 -8.56 -13.19
N LEU A 269 3.58 -7.98 -13.40
CA LEU A 269 2.36 -8.76 -13.59
C LEU A 269 2.49 -9.71 -14.79
N ALA A 270 3.03 -9.24 -15.91
CA ALA A 270 3.23 -10.05 -17.13
C ALA A 270 4.21 -11.21 -16.90
N GLN A 271 5.27 -11.02 -16.10
CA GLN A 271 6.19 -12.10 -15.73
C GLN A 271 5.52 -13.12 -14.82
N VAL A 272 4.69 -12.69 -13.87
CA VAL A 272 3.93 -13.59 -13.01
C VAL A 272 2.97 -14.45 -13.81
N GLU A 273 2.16 -13.83 -14.69
CA GLU A 273 1.17 -14.53 -15.52
C GLU A 273 1.80 -15.53 -16.50
N SER A 274 2.99 -15.22 -16.99
CA SER A 274 3.74 -16.13 -17.88
C SER A 274 4.56 -17.18 -17.13
N GLY A 275 4.47 -17.25 -15.79
CA GLY A 275 5.22 -18.21 -14.96
C GLY A 275 6.73 -17.98 -14.95
N ARG A 276 7.20 -16.77 -15.29
CA ARG A 276 8.61 -16.41 -15.39
C ARG A 276 9.17 -15.68 -14.18
N TRP A 277 8.36 -15.44 -13.14
CA TRP A 277 8.82 -14.80 -11.92
C TRP A 277 9.49 -15.83 -10.99
N PRO A 278 10.82 -15.80 -10.81
CA PRO A 278 11.53 -16.83 -10.07
C PRO A 278 11.54 -16.55 -8.58
N HIS A 279 11.70 -17.61 -7.79
CA HIS A 279 12.24 -17.49 -6.44
C HIS A 279 13.74 -17.15 -6.50
N ARG A 280 14.23 -16.45 -5.46
CA ARG A 280 15.64 -16.16 -5.32
C ARG A 280 16.44 -17.46 -5.23
N ASP A 281 17.48 -17.59 -6.09
CA ASP A 281 18.41 -18.70 -6.02
C ASP A 281 19.20 -18.61 -4.69
N PRO A 282 19.18 -19.67 -3.85
CA PRO A 282 19.92 -19.66 -2.58
C PRO A 282 21.43 -19.44 -2.75
N ARG A 283 21.98 -19.78 -3.90
CA ARG A 283 23.40 -19.54 -4.21
C ARG A 283 23.77 -18.06 -4.29
N ALA A 284 22.79 -17.19 -4.58
CA ALA A 284 22.99 -15.75 -4.62
C ALA A 284 23.11 -15.12 -3.22
N VAL A 285 22.88 -15.87 -2.15
CA VAL A 285 22.95 -15.42 -0.75
C VAL A 285 24.15 -16.09 -0.07
N SER A 286 25.34 -15.86 -0.60
CA SER A 286 26.58 -16.38 -0.02
C SER A 286 27.31 -15.29 0.77
N ALA A 287 27.91 -15.66 1.89
CA ALA A 287 28.82 -14.77 2.62
C ALA A 287 30.13 -14.52 1.85
N SER A 288 30.48 -15.40 0.92
CA SER A 288 31.64 -15.26 0.05
C SER A 288 31.23 -14.81 -1.35
N ILE A 289 31.77 -13.69 -1.81
CA ILE A 289 31.56 -13.16 -3.17
C ILE A 289 32.18 -14.05 -4.25
N THR A 290 33.15 -14.87 -3.91
CA THR A 290 33.86 -15.75 -4.85
C THR A 290 33.27 -17.15 -4.87
N GLY A 291 32.42 -17.50 -3.90
CA GLY A 291 31.92 -18.88 -3.70
C GLY A 291 33.00 -19.88 -3.22
N MET A 292 34.23 -19.39 -3.01
CA MET A 292 35.28 -20.25 -2.43
C MET A 292 34.95 -20.51 -0.96
N ARG A 293 34.77 -21.79 -0.61
CA ARG A 293 34.66 -22.24 0.77
C ARG A 293 36.07 -22.59 1.26
N ASN A 294 36.44 -22.04 2.41
CA ASN A 294 37.59 -22.54 3.16
C ASN A 294 37.22 -23.86 3.80
#